data_1745e84c956b925bb3d28a873200e387
#
_entry.id   1745e84c956b925bb3d28a873200e387
#
_cell.length_a   1.000
_cell.length_b   1.000
_cell.length_c   1.000
_cell.angle_alpha   90.00
_cell.angle_beta   90.00
_cell.angle_gamma   90.00
#
_symmetry.space_group_name_H-M   'P 1'
#
loop_
_entity.id
_entity.type
_entity.pdbx_description
1 polymer ?
#
loop_
_entity_poly.entity_id
_entity_poly.type
_entity_poly.pdbx_seq_one_letter_code
_entity_poly.pdbx_strand_id
1 'polypeptide(L)'
;MNGIAVLPVSGTLVSRTRALQPYSGMTGYNGIIARLQQAASDPMVDGILLDMDTPGGMVAGAFDCADIIARVRDIKPVWALANDMNCSAGQLLASAASRRLVTQTARTGSIGVMMAHSNYGAALEKQGVEITLIYSGSHKVDGNPYSHLPD
;
A
#
# COMPACT_ATOMS: atom_id res chain seq x y z
N MET A 1 -34.68 -1.93 4.47
CA MET A 1 -33.53 -1.00 4.27
C MET A 1 -32.27 -1.87 4.26
N ASN A 2 -31.50 -1.78 3.21
CA ASN A 2 -30.22 -2.48 3.11
C ASN A 2 -29.14 -1.71 3.87
N GLY A 3 -27.95 -2.29 4.00
CA GLY A 3 -26.89 -1.74 4.82
C GLY A 3 -25.68 -1.27 4.05
N ILE A 4 -24.76 -0.65 4.79
CA ILE A 4 -23.43 -0.27 4.33
C ILE A 4 -22.43 -1.30 4.86
N ALA A 5 -21.62 -1.86 3.98
CA ALA A 5 -20.49 -2.70 4.37
C ALA A 5 -19.31 -1.81 4.78
N VAL A 6 -18.87 -1.95 6.01
CA VAL A 6 -17.68 -1.24 6.52
C VAL A 6 -16.49 -2.19 6.46
N LEU A 7 -15.50 -1.84 5.65
CA LEU A 7 -14.29 -2.62 5.45
C LEU A 7 -13.10 -1.92 6.11
N PRO A 8 -12.59 -2.42 7.24
CA PRO A 8 -11.39 -1.87 7.85
C PRO A 8 -10.17 -2.11 6.96
N VAL A 9 -9.37 -1.06 6.75
CA VAL A 9 -8.07 -1.10 6.09
C VAL A 9 -7.08 -0.47 7.04
N SER A 10 -6.48 -1.28 7.88
CA SER A 10 -5.67 -0.78 9.01
C SER A 10 -4.27 -1.41 9.06
N GLY A 11 -3.33 -0.63 9.59
CA GLY A 11 -1.94 -1.01 9.71
C GLY A 11 -1.20 -1.04 8.38
N THR A 12 -0.06 -1.68 8.35
CA THR A 12 0.79 -1.78 7.16
C THR A 12 0.13 -2.63 6.08
N LEU A 13 0.09 -2.12 4.87
CA LEU A 13 -0.44 -2.85 3.72
C LEU A 13 0.61 -3.79 3.15
N VAL A 14 0.22 -5.03 2.94
CA VAL A 14 1.08 -6.08 2.38
C VAL A 14 0.38 -6.79 1.23
N SER A 15 1.14 -7.43 0.35
CA SER A 15 0.56 -8.06 -0.83
C SER A 15 -0.41 -9.18 -0.48
N ARG A 16 -0.08 -10.00 0.51
CA ARG A 16 -0.90 -11.13 0.93
C ARG A 16 -0.78 -11.39 2.43
N THR A 17 -1.90 -11.76 3.03
CA THR A 17 -1.97 -12.36 4.37
C THR A 17 -2.71 -13.68 4.30
N ARG A 18 -2.47 -14.58 5.26
CA ARG A 18 -3.24 -15.83 5.38
C ARG A 18 -4.67 -15.57 5.85
N ALA A 19 -4.86 -14.59 6.73
CA ALA A 19 -6.17 -14.16 7.18
C ALA A 19 -6.75 -13.13 6.21
N LEU A 20 -8.05 -13.21 5.92
CA LEU A 20 -8.74 -12.24 5.07
C LEU A 20 -9.02 -10.91 5.76
N GLN A 21 -8.93 -10.87 7.08
CA GLN A 21 -9.11 -9.67 7.87
C GLN A 21 -7.79 -9.16 8.44
N PRO A 22 -7.70 -7.87 8.80
CA PRO A 22 -6.50 -7.31 9.42
C PRO A 22 -6.09 -8.09 10.66
N TYR A 23 -4.83 -8.47 10.73
CA TYR A 23 -4.27 -9.21 11.85
C TYR A 23 -2.84 -8.75 12.12
N SER A 24 -2.47 -8.63 13.40
CA SER A 24 -1.10 -8.24 13.82
C SER A 24 -0.59 -6.93 13.21
N GLY A 25 -1.46 -5.93 13.05
CA GLY A 25 -1.09 -4.62 12.50
C GLY A 25 -0.82 -4.58 11.00
N MET A 26 -1.27 -5.60 10.25
CA MET A 26 -1.13 -5.69 8.81
C MET A 26 -2.45 -5.98 8.12
N THR A 27 -2.64 -5.45 6.93
CA THR A 27 -3.78 -5.76 6.06
C THR A 27 -3.25 -6.20 4.69
N GLY A 28 -3.68 -7.37 4.23
CA GLY A 28 -3.33 -7.87 2.90
C GLY A 28 -4.25 -7.31 1.83
N TYR A 29 -3.68 -6.94 0.67
CA TYR A 29 -4.49 -6.55 -0.50
C TYR A 29 -5.44 -7.67 -0.93
N ASN A 30 -5.02 -8.93 -0.81
CA ASN A 30 -5.88 -10.08 -1.09
C ASN A 30 -7.14 -10.09 -0.23
N GLY A 31 -7.04 -9.76 1.05
CA GLY A 31 -8.18 -9.67 1.96
C GLY A 31 -9.11 -8.51 1.62
N ILE A 32 -8.55 -7.35 1.27
CA ILE A 32 -9.35 -6.20 0.82
C ILE A 32 -10.14 -6.56 -0.44
N ILE A 33 -9.49 -7.15 -1.44
CA ILE A 33 -10.12 -7.56 -2.69
C ILE A 33 -11.25 -8.57 -2.43
N ALA A 34 -11.01 -9.59 -1.62
CA ALA A 34 -12.01 -10.60 -1.31
C ALA A 34 -13.26 -9.99 -0.64
N ARG A 35 -13.07 -9.10 0.32
CA ARG A 35 -14.17 -8.42 1.02
C ARG A 35 -14.92 -7.44 0.10
N LEU A 36 -14.22 -6.73 -0.77
CA LEU A 36 -14.85 -5.86 -1.77
C LEU A 36 -15.74 -6.65 -2.72
N GLN A 37 -15.25 -7.77 -3.23
CA GLN A 37 -16.01 -8.64 -4.14
C GLN A 37 -17.23 -9.26 -3.45
N GLN A 38 -17.07 -9.66 -2.20
CA GLN A 38 -18.19 -10.16 -1.39
C GLN A 38 -19.25 -9.08 -1.19
N ALA A 39 -18.87 -7.88 -0.80
CA ALA A 39 -19.80 -6.77 -0.60
C ALA A 39 -20.46 -6.33 -1.92
N ALA A 40 -19.72 -6.33 -3.02
CA ALA A 40 -20.26 -5.97 -4.33
C ALA A 40 -21.35 -6.93 -4.82
N SER A 41 -21.25 -8.21 -4.47
CA SER A 41 -22.21 -9.25 -4.86
C SER A 41 -23.34 -9.48 -3.85
N ASP A 42 -23.25 -8.92 -2.65
CA ASP A 42 -24.28 -9.08 -1.62
C ASP A 42 -25.48 -8.17 -1.88
N PRO A 43 -26.69 -8.72 -2.13
CA PRO A 43 -27.87 -7.91 -2.40
C PRO A 43 -28.33 -7.08 -1.20
N MET A 44 -27.86 -7.38 0.02
CA MET A 44 -28.19 -6.63 1.24
C MET A 44 -27.24 -5.43 1.45
N VAL A 45 -26.25 -5.26 0.62
CA VAL A 45 -25.27 -4.16 0.68
C VAL A 45 -25.57 -3.13 -0.40
N ASP A 46 -25.88 -1.90 0.00
CA ASP A 46 -26.15 -0.80 -0.92
C ASP A 46 -24.92 0.07 -1.19
N GLY A 47 -23.93 0.05 -0.32
CA GLY A 47 -22.70 0.81 -0.46
C GLY A 47 -21.59 0.26 0.43
N ILE A 48 -20.37 0.70 0.17
CA ILE A 48 -19.16 0.23 0.84
C ILE A 48 -18.42 1.43 1.41
N LEU A 49 -18.01 1.33 2.67
CA LEU A 49 -17.12 2.28 3.32
C LEU A 49 -15.79 1.60 3.62
N LEU A 50 -14.73 2.11 3.00
CA LEU A 50 -13.37 1.76 3.38
C LEU A 50 -12.96 2.63 4.57
N ASP A 51 -12.85 2.03 5.73
CA ASP A 51 -12.40 2.69 6.96
C ASP A 51 -10.88 2.59 7.04
N MET A 52 -10.20 3.68 6.66
CA MET A 52 -8.77 3.72 6.43
C MET A 52 -8.02 4.24 7.66
N ASP A 53 -7.16 3.41 8.21
CA ASP A 53 -6.19 3.79 9.25
C ASP A 53 -4.85 3.12 8.95
N THR A 54 -4.12 3.65 7.95
CA THR A 54 -2.93 3.00 7.41
C THR A 54 -1.83 4.00 7.05
N PRO A 55 -0.56 3.69 7.37
CA PRO A 55 0.59 4.44 6.87
C PRO A 55 0.92 4.12 5.40
N GLY A 56 0.25 3.15 4.80
CA GLY A 56 0.60 2.58 3.51
C GLY A 56 1.34 1.26 3.64
N GLY A 57 2.16 0.92 2.68
CA GLY A 57 2.91 -0.33 2.72
C GLY A 57 3.49 -0.73 1.36
N MET A 58 3.40 -2.00 1.02
CA MET A 58 4.04 -2.55 -0.18
C MET A 58 3.41 -2.02 -1.46
N VAL A 59 4.26 -1.78 -2.47
CA VAL A 59 3.82 -1.47 -3.84
C VAL A 59 3.20 -2.69 -4.52
N ALA A 60 3.79 -3.87 -4.26
CA ALA A 60 3.34 -5.13 -4.88
C ALA A 60 1.87 -5.42 -4.52
N GLY A 61 1.01 -5.46 -5.53
CA GLY A 61 -0.42 -5.68 -5.40
C GLY A 61 -1.27 -4.43 -5.13
N ALA A 62 -0.66 -3.27 -4.87
CA ALA A 62 -1.39 -2.05 -4.55
C ALA A 62 -2.24 -1.54 -5.74
N PHE A 63 -1.66 -1.53 -6.94
CA PHE A 63 -2.36 -1.10 -8.14
C PHE A 63 -3.48 -2.05 -8.53
N ASP A 64 -3.27 -3.36 -8.42
CA ASP A 64 -4.33 -4.35 -8.67
C ASP A 64 -5.51 -4.16 -7.71
N CYS A 65 -5.22 -3.90 -6.43
CA CYS A 65 -6.24 -3.60 -5.44
C CYS A 65 -7.01 -2.31 -5.77
N ALA A 66 -6.31 -1.25 -6.15
CA ALA A 66 -6.92 0.00 -6.59
C ALA A 66 -7.81 -0.19 -7.82
N ASP A 67 -7.39 -0.99 -8.78
CA ASP A 67 -8.19 -1.32 -9.97
C ASP A 67 -9.47 -2.07 -9.61
N ILE A 68 -9.44 -2.98 -8.66
CA ILE A 68 -10.64 -3.67 -8.15
C ILE A 68 -11.58 -2.67 -7.48
N ILE A 69 -11.07 -1.76 -6.66
CA ILE A 69 -11.90 -0.69 -6.06
C ILE A 69 -12.58 0.13 -7.14
N ALA A 70 -11.83 0.53 -8.17
CA ALA A 70 -12.36 1.28 -9.29
C ALA A 70 -13.48 0.55 -10.06
N ARG A 71 -13.37 -0.76 -10.19
CA ARG A 71 -14.43 -1.59 -10.80
C ARG A 71 -15.65 -1.71 -9.90
N VAL A 72 -15.45 -1.92 -8.60
CA VAL A 72 -16.55 -2.08 -7.64
C VAL A 72 -17.36 -0.79 -7.50
N ARG A 73 -16.72 0.39 -7.57
CA ARG A 73 -17.45 1.66 -7.50
C ARG A 73 -18.45 1.88 -8.64
N ASP A 74 -18.27 1.21 -9.76
CA ASP A 74 -19.20 1.24 -10.88
C ASP A 74 -20.45 0.37 -10.63
N ILE A 75 -20.38 -0.53 -9.65
CA ILE A 75 -21.47 -1.41 -9.23
C ILE A 75 -22.23 -0.82 -8.05
N LYS A 76 -21.49 -0.38 -7.01
CA LYS A 76 -22.03 0.22 -5.78
C LYS A 76 -21.15 1.40 -5.36
N PRO A 77 -21.69 2.44 -4.71
CA PRO A 77 -20.86 3.50 -4.15
C PRO A 77 -19.79 2.94 -3.20
N VAL A 78 -18.55 3.37 -3.39
CA VAL A 78 -17.44 3.07 -2.50
C VAL A 78 -16.86 4.38 -1.98
N TRP A 79 -16.97 4.60 -0.70
CA TRP A 79 -16.37 5.76 -0.04
C TRP A 79 -15.14 5.32 0.75
N ALA A 80 -14.12 6.14 0.78
CA ALA A 80 -12.94 5.94 1.59
C ALA A 80 -12.83 7.05 2.62
N LEU A 81 -12.80 6.68 3.89
CA LEU A 81 -12.65 7.59 5.01
C LEU A 81 -11.25 7.46 5.61
N ALA A 82 -10.46 8.51 5.54
CA ALA A 82 -9.25 8.62 6.35
C ALA A 82 -9.65 8.87 7.81
N ASN A 83 -9.66 7.81 8.58
CA ASN A 83 -10.03 7.82 9.98
C ASN A 83 -8.75 7.67 10.81
N ASP A 84 -8.16 8.77 11.22
CA ASP A 84 -6.86 8.94 11.84
C ASP A 84 -5.68 9.06 10.85
N MET A 85 -5.44 8.07 9.99
CA MET A 85 -4.34 8.10 9.03
C MET A 85 -4.73 7.42 7.71
N ASN A 86 -4.36 8.03 6.59
CA ASN A 86 -4.38 7.34 5.31
C ASN A 86 -3.27 7.87 4.40
N CYS A 87 -2.13 7.17 4.37
CA CYS A 87 -0.93 7.63 3.70
C CYS A 87 -0.41 6.65 2.64
N SER A 88 0.38 7.17 1.70
CA SER A 88 1.12 6.40 0.70
C SER A 88 0.21 5.45 -0.10
N ALA A 89 0.45 4.13 -0.07
CA ALA A 89 -0.40 3.16 -0.77
C ALA A 89 -1.88 3.25 -0.36
N GLY A 90 -2.18 3.67 0.88
CA GLY A 90 -3.55 3.93 1.32
C GLY A 90 -4.22 5.06 0.53
N GLN A 91 -3.48 6.09 0.14
CA GLN A 91 -3.98 7.16 -0.74
C GLN A 91 -4.28 6.64 -2.15
N LEU A 92 -3.45 5.73 -2.66
CA LEU A 92 -3.71 5.08 -3.95
C LEU A 92 -5.05 4.33 -3.91
N LEU A 93 -5.29 3.52 -2.88
CA LEU A 93 -6.55 2.81 -2.72
C LEU A 93 -7.74 3.77 -2.61
N ALA A 94 -7.63 4.79 -1.77
CA ALA A 94 -8.68 5.79 -1.59
C ALA A 94 -8.97 6.58 -2.88
N SER A 95 -7.98 6.83 -3.71
CA SER A 95 -8.14 7.53 -4.98
C SER A 95 -9.04 6.78 -5.97
N ALA A 96 -9.13 5.47 -5.84
CA ALA A 96 -9.99 4.62 -6.67
C ALA A 96 -11.46 4.58 -6.21
N ALA A 97 -11.75 5.08 -5.01
CA ALA A 97 -13.12 5.15 -4.48
C ALA A 97 -13.96 6.22 -5.18
N SER A 98 -15.29 6.13 -5.02
CA SER A 98 -16.22 7.13 -5.56
C SER A 98 -16.08 8.48 -4.85
N ARG A 99 -15.75 8.45 -3.56
CA ARG A 99 -15.60 9.64 -2.72
C ARG A 99 -14.55 9.41 -1.63
N ARG A 100 -13.76 10.44 -1.38
CA ARG A 100 -12.78 10.46 -0.29
C ARG A 100 -13.22 11.43 0.80
N LEU A 101 -13.14 10.98 2.03
CA LEU A 101 -13.49 11.73 3.23
C LEU A 101 -12.32 11.70 4.20
N VAL A 102 -12.24 12.70 5.04
CA VAL A 102 -11.24 12.78 6.11
C VAL A 102 -11.92 13.20 7.40
N THR A 103 -11.48 12.65 8.52
CA THR A 103 -11.83 13.22 9.83
C THR A 103 -11.04 14.51 10.06
N GLN A 104 -11.49 15.33 10.99
CA GLN A 104 -10.92 16.67 11.19
C GLN A 104 -9.42 16.68 11.51
N THR A 105 -8.93 15.65 12.16
CA THR A 105 -7.52 15.53 12.58
C THR A 105 -6.76 14.43 11.83
N ALA A 106 -7.35 13.89 10.77
CA ALA A 106 -6.71 12.81 10.00
C ALA A 106 -5.42 13.29 9.32
N ARG A 107 -4.45 12.40 9.31
CA ARG A 107 -3.19 12.58 8.58
C ARG A 107 -3.26 11.89 7.24
N THR A 108 -2.99 12.61 6.17
CA THR A 108 -3.02 12.07 4.81
C THR A 108 -1.81 12.56 4.02
N GLY A 109 -1.46 11.86 2.94
CA GLY A 109 -0.34 12.26 2.08
C GLY A 109 0.71 11.17 1.96
N SER A 110 1.99 11.55 2.05
CA SER A 110 3.14 10.65 1.88
C SER A 110 3.07 9.87 0.56
N ILE A 111 2.71 10.57 -0.51
CA ILE A 111 2.58 9.98 -1.85
C ILE A 111 3.98 9.78 -2.42
N GLY A 112 4.30 8.57 -2.81
CA GLY A 112 5.59 8.22 -3.40
C GLY A 112 6.02 6.81 -3.09
N VAL A 113 7.16 6.43 -3.64
CA VAL A 113 7.81 5.14 -3.43
C VAL A 113 9.20 5.40 -2.85
N MET A 114 9.58 4.62 -1.86
CA MET A 114 10.88 4.70 -1.21
C MET A 114 11.59 3.36 -1.33
N MET A 115 12.87 3.42 -1.66
CA MET A 115 13.78 2.30 -1.55
C MET A 115 14.98 2.74 -0.70
N ALA A 116 15.32 1.94 0.29
CA ALA A 116 16.49 2.19 1.11
C ALA A 116 17.74 1.60 0.45
N HIS A 117 18.79 2.40 0.39
CA HIS A 117 20.13 1.97 -0.02
C HIS A 117 21.10 2.15 1.14
N SER A 118 21.86 1.11 1.46
CA SER A 118 22.91 1.16 2.46
C SER A 118 24.28 1.02 1.78
N ASN A 119 25.15 1.99 2.01
CA ASN A 119 26.50 1.97 1.47
C ASN A 119 27.51 1.67 2.58
N TYR A 120 28.19 0.55 2.47
CA TYR A 120 29.21 0.08 3.40
C TYR A 120 30.65 0.29 2.91
N GLY A 121 30.85 0.98 1.79
CA GLY A 121 32.16 1.17 1.18
C GLY A 121 33.20 1.75 2.13
N ALA A 122 32.86 2.85 2.80
CA ALA A 122 33.77 3.49 3.75
C ALA A 122 34.06 2.64 5.01
N ALA A 123 33.09 1.86 5.45
CA ALA A 123 33.30 0.93 6.58
C ALA A 123 34.25 -0.21 6.22
N LEU A 124 34.11 -0.76 5.02
CA LEU A 124 35.00 -1.80 4.49
C LEU A 124 36.42 -1.26 4.26
N GLU A 125 36.55 -0.06 3.72
CA GLU A 125 37.83 0.60 3.51
C GLU A 125 38.60 0.80 4.84
N LYS A 126 37.90 1.21 5.90
CA LYS A 126 38.46 1.30 7.25
C LYS A 126 38.96 -0.05 7.80
N GLN A 127 38.36 -1.15 7.36
CA GLN A 127 38.76 -2.51 7.70
C GLN A 127 39.83 -3.07 6.76
N GLY A 128 40.29 -2.29 5.76
CA GLY A 128 41.28 -2.71 4.78
C GLY A 128 40.71 -3.65 3.71
N VAL A 129 39.40 -3.62 3.47
CA VAL A 129 38.73 -4.44 2.46
C VAL A 129 38.35 -3.57 1.27
N GLU A 130 38.86 -3.91 0.10
CA GLU A 130 38.46 -3.31 -1.18
C GLU A 130 37.51 -4.24 -1.92
N ILE A 131 36.38 -3.71 -2.36
CA ILE A 131 35.39 -4.44 -3.15
C ILE A 131 35.46 -3.97 -4.59
N THR A 132 35.77 -4.89 -5.49
CA THR A 132 35.75 -4.63 -6.94
C THR A 132 34.59 -5.38 -7.57
N LEU A 133 33.66 -4.63 -8.19
CA LEU A 133 32.52 -5.21 -8.90
C LEU A 133 32.87 -5.39 -10.37
N ILE A 134 32.72 -6.61 -10.87
CA ILE A 134 32.93 -6.95 -12.28
C ILE A 134 31.56 -7.26 -12.89
N TYR A 135 31.13 -6.44 -13.85
CA TYR A 135 29.77 -6.53 -14.39
C TYR A 135 29.73 -6.09 -15.87
N SER A 136 28.58 -6.42 -16.49
CA SER A 136 28.25 -5.97 -17.86
C SER A 136 26.85 -5.34 -17.82
N GLY A 137 26.71 -4.18 -18.43
CA GLY A 137 25.53 -3.35 -18.42
C GLY A 137 25.69 -2.13 -17.52
N SER A 138 25.45 -0.93 -18.08
CA SER A 138 25.79 0.38 -17.46
C SER A 138 25.14 0.63 -16.09
N HIS A 139 23.97 0.06 -15.82
CA HIS A 139 23.22 0.25 -14.57
C HIS A 139 23.03 -1.05 -13.77
N LYS A 140 23.78 -2.12 -14.14
CA LYS A 140 23.57 -3.44 -13.55
C LYS A 140 23.79 -3.49 -12.03
N VAL A 141 24.73 -2.69 -11.54
CA VAL A 141 25.13 -2.68 -10.13
C VAL A 141 24.79 -1.39 -9.40
N ASP A 142 23.99 -0.51 -10.02
CA ASP A 142 23.49 0.67 -9.35
C ASP A 142 22.68 0.25 -8.12
N GLY A 143 22.88 0.94 -7.01
CA GLY A 143 22.27 0.55 -5.75
C GLY A 143 22.97 -0.57 -4.98
N ASN A 144 24.19 -0.99 -5.38
CA ASN A 144 24.99 -1.90 -4.58
C ASN A 144 25.40 -1.28 -3.23
N PRO A 145 25.65 -2.08 -2.18
CA PRO A 145 25.92 -1.57 -0.84
C PRO A 145 27.37 -1.05 -0.63
N TYR A 146 28.19 -1.01 -1.65
CA TYR A 146 29.63 -0.68 -1.53
C TYR A 146 29.99 0.69 -2.10
N SER A 147 29.04 1.36 -2.74
CA SER A 147 29.26 2.69 -3.33
C SER A 147 28.03 3.58 -3.16
N HIS A 148 28.24 4.89 -3.35
CA HIS A 148 27.13 5.83 -3.44
C HIS A 148 26.26 5.53 -4.65
N LEU A 149 24.97 5.90 -4.55
CA LEU A 149 24.09 5.86 -5.72
C LEU A 149 24.61 6.88 -6.76
N PRO A 150 24.57 6.54 -8.05
CA PRO A 150 24.79 7.53 -9.09
C PRO A 150 23.71 8.61 -9.08
N ASP A 151 24.07 9.79 -9.55
CA ASP A 151 23.17 10.95 -9.67
C ASP A 151 22.07 10.73 -10.70
#